data_917fa03c927d3bfcc73756ab801a3c53
#
_entry.id   917fa03c927d3bfcc73756ab801a3c53
#
_cell.length_a   1.000
_cell.length_b   1.000
_cell.length_c   1.000
_cell.angle_alpha   90.00
_cell.angle_beta   90.00
_cell.angle_gamma   90.00
#
_symmetry.space_group_name_H-M   'P 1'
#
loop_
_entity.id
_entity.type
_entity.pdbx_description
1 polymer ?
#
loop_
_entity_poly.entity_id
_entity_poly.type
_entity_poly.pdbx_seq_one_letter_code
_entity_poly.pdbx_strand_id
1 'polypeptide(L)'
;LYRFDSPIADWHSWRQADTSAVSRNFVTSGFDLLHPQFDDLSNVPSGMDNPEGYRCVEFPIYNFFQGFFFKSFGVFTLEEWGRLVSISASMLSSLFIFLIVKRRFGASAGFLSLVFFLFLPFNIYFSRTILPDPSMVMAILGGIYFFGLWLDNYEKSNKKWLYFTVSLIFKSDRFL
;
A
#
# COMPACT_ATOMS: atom_id res chain seq x y z
N LEU A 1 2.67 -8.69 17.49
CA LEU A 1 1.79 -7.84 16.68
C LEU A 1 0.57 -7.43 17.52
N TYR A 2 0.53 -6.19 17.97
CA TYR A 2 -0.55 -5.68 18.83
C TYR A 2 -1.89 -5.67 18.08
N ARG A 3 -2.92 -6.33 18.65
CA ARG A 3 -4.27 -6.46 18.07
C ARG A 3 -4.32 -6.99 16.64
N PHE A 4 -3.44 -7.91 16.30
CA PHE A 4 -3.36 -8.49 14.96
C PHE A 4 -4.62 -9.26 14.56
N ASP A 5 -5.19 -9.98 15.49
CA ASP A 5 -6.37 -10.85 15.38
C ASP A 5 -7.71 -10.15 15.77
N SER A 6 -7.65 -8.86 16.16
CA SER A 6 -8.86 -8.17 16.59
C SER A 6 -9.76 -7.79 15.41
N PRO A 7 -11.09 -7.72 15.61
CA PRO A 7 -12.02 -7.27 14.56
C PRO A 7 -11.74 -5.81 14.17
N ILE A 8 -12.32 -5.38 13.05
CA ILE A 8 -12.29 -3.99 12.60
C ILE A 8 -13.19 -3.15 13.51
N ALA A 9 -12.62 -2.52 14.52
CA ALA A 9 -13.36 -1.75 15.52
C ALA A 9 -12.59 -0.52 16.04
N ASP A 10 -11.58 -0.08 15.31
CA ASP A 10 -10.69 1.00 15.70
C ASP A 10 -10.93 2.27 14.85
N TRP A 11 -10.12 3.30 15.01
CA TRP A 11 -10.19 4.51 14.21
C TRP A 11 -10.24 4.20 12.71
N HIS A 12 -11.07 4.96 11.98
CA HIS A 12 -11.35 4.70 10.57
C HIS A 12 -11.91 3.30 10.27
N SER A 13 -12.63 2.70 11.23
CA SER A 13 -13.21 1.36 11.05
C SER A 13 -14.10 1.25 9.81
N TRP A 14 -14.90 2.28 9.51
CA TRP A 14 -15.71 2.32 8.29
C TRP A 14 -14.86 2.20 7.02
N ARG A 15 -13.74 2.95 6.91
CA ARG A 15 -12.86 2.90 5.74
C ARG A 15 -12.12 1.55 5.64
N GLN A 16 -11.74 0.96 6.78
CA GLN A 16 -11.15 -0.38 6.81
C GLN A 16 -12.16 -1.45 6.38
N ALA A 17 -13.43 -1.31 6.81
CA ALA A 17 -14.51 -2.21 6.41
C ALA A 17 -14.76 -2.13 4.89
N ASP A 18 -14.88 -0.93 4.33
CA ASP A 18 -15.04 -0.71 2.90
C ASP A 18 -13.87 -1.28 2.09
N THR A 19 -12.63 -1.05 2.56
CA THR A 19 -11.44 -1.60 1.91
C THR A 19 -11.46 -3.12 1.93
N SER A 20 -11.81 -3.73 3.07
CA SER A 20 -11.95 -5.19 3.18
C SER A 20 -13.12 -5.74 2.34
N ALA A 21 -14.21 -4.98 2.19
CA ALA A 21 -15.35 -5.37 1.35
C ALA A 21 -14.92 -5.53 -0.12
N VAL A 22 -14.16 -4.60 -0.66
CA VAL A 22 -13.60 -4.74 -2.03
C VAL A 22 -12.75 -5.99 -2.15
N SER A 23 -11.88 -6.27 -1.17
CA SER A 23 -11.03 -7.47 -1.18
C SER A 23 -11.85 -8.75 -1.09
N ARG A 24 -12.93 -8.76 -0.29
CA ARG A 24 -13.86 -9.89 -0.19
C ARG A 24 -14.58 -10.13 -1.52
N ASN A 25 -15.03 -9.07 -2.17
CA ASN A 25 -15.70 -9.16 -3.46
C ASN A 25 -14.75 -9.69 -4.54
N PHE A 26 -13.48 -9.32 -4.53
CA PHE A 26 -12.46 -9.93 -5.39
C PHE A 26 -12.32 -11.45 -5.16
N VAL A 27 -12.37 -11.90 -3.92
CA VAL A 27 -12.28 -13.34 -3.60
C VAL A 27 -13.49 -14.11 -4.08
N THR A 28 -14.69 -13.54 -3.96
CA THR A 28 -15.97 -14.21 -4.29
C THR A 28 -16.36 -14.09 -5.74
N SER A 29 -16.22 -12.92 -6.35
CA SER A 29 -16.72 -12.61 -7.70
C SER A 29 -15.62 -12.60 -8.76
N GLY A 30 -14.34 -12.57 -8.35
CA GLY A 30 -13.18 -12.51 -9.25
C GLY A 30 -12.46 -11.17 -9.18
N PHE A 31 -11.19 -11.14 -9.62
CA PHE A 31 -10.31 -9.98 -9.54
C PHE A 31 -10.52 -9.04 -10.74
N ASP A 32 -11.56 -8.19 -10.69
CA ASP A 32 -11.74 -7.10 -11.65
C ASP A 32 -11.18 -5.79 -11.06
N LEU A 33 -9.96 -5.45 -11.46
CA LEU A 33 -9.26 -4.25 -10.98
C LEU A 33 -9.82 -2.94 -11.56
N LEU A 34 -10.60 -3.02 -12.66
CA LEU A 34 -11.17 -1.83 -13.29
C LEU A 34 -12.56 -1.49 -12.74
N HIS A 35 -13.25 -2.48 -12.16
CA HIS A 35 -14.58 -2.30 -11.60
C HIS A 35 -14.62 -2.85 -10.15
N PRO A 36 -13.84 -2.26 -9.21
CA PRO A 36 -13.86 -2.68 -7.82
C PRO A 36 -15.22 -2.37 -7.20
N GLN A 37 -15.83 -3.36 -6.57
CA GLN A 37 -17.13 -3.25 -5.91
C GLN A 37 -17.00 -3.38 -4.39
N PHE A 38 -17.82 -2.62 -3.65
CA PHE A 38 -17.96 -2.72 -2.20
C PHE A 38 -19.44 -2.89 -1.82
N ASP A 39 -19.76 -2.95 -0.53
CA ASP A 39 -21.11 -3.31 -0.08
C ASP A 39 -22.07 -2.12 0.03
N ASP A 40 -21.58 -0.91 -0.14
CA ASP A 40 -22.41 0.31 -0.08
C ASP A 40 -22.95 0.66 -1.48
N LEU A 41 -24.26 0.55 -1.62
CA LEU A 41 -24.98 0.89 -2.85
C LEU A 41 -25.53 2.32 -2.85
N SER A 42 -25.15 3.14 -1.88
CA SER A 42 -25.56 4.55 -1.84
C SER A 42 -24.95 5.34 -2.99
N ASN A 43 -25.59 6.46 -3.29
CA ASN A 43 -25.11 7.36 -4.33
C ASN A 43 -23.70 7.87 -4.03
N VAL A 44 -22.88 8.02 -5.06
CA VAL A 44 -21.56 8.64 -4.91
C VAL A 44 -21.68 10.10 -4.45
N PRO A 45 -20.67 10.68 -3.82
CA PRO A 45 -20.71 12.07 -3.33
C PRO A 45 -21.08 13.12 -4.37
N SER A 46 -20.91 12.83 -5.67
CA SER A 46 -21.37 13.68 -6.78
C SER A 46 -22.88 13.63 -7.02
N GLY A 47 -23.63 12.80 -6.30
CA GLY A 47 -25.07 12.61 -6.45
C GLY A 47 -25.49 11.65 -7.56
N MET A 48 -24.53 11.00 -8.24
CA MET A 48 -24.85 9.96 -9.24
C MET A 48 -25.20 8.63 -8.55
N ASP A 49 -26.15 7.93 -9.14
CA ASP A 49 -26.55 6.60 -8.68
C ASP A 49 -25.40 5.60 -8.83
N ASN A 50 -25.26 4.71 -7.84
CA ASN A 50 -24.24 3.66 -7.81
C ASN A 50 -24.86 2.28 -7.52
N PRO A 51 -25.77 1.79 -8.38
CA PRO A 51 -26.49 0.54 -8.14
C PRO A 51 -25.57 -0.70 -8.14
N GLU A 52 -24.43 -0.63 -8.80
CA GLU A 52 -23.43 -1.71 -8.86
C GLU A 52 -22.45 -1.69 -7.68
N GLY A 53 -22.48 -0.68 -6.83
CA GLY A 53 -21.57 -0.54 -5.71
C GLY A 53 -20.10 -0.35 -6.13
N TYR A 54 -19.84 0.37 -7.22
CA TYR A 54 -18.46 0.64 -7.63
C TYR A 54 -17.75 1.59 -6.66
N ARG A 55 -16.50 1.25 -6.33
CA ARG A 55 -15.64 2.05 -5.47
C ARG A 55 -14.38 2.49 -6.23
N CYS A 56 -14.49 3.59 -6.96
CA CYS A 56 -13.39 4.16 -7.73
C CYS A 56 -12.68 5.29 -6.95
N VAL A 57 -12.27 5.05 -5.70
CA VAL A 57 -11.55 6.02 -4.87
C VAL A 57 -10.04 5.88 -5.04
N GLU A 58 -9.57 4.64 -5.12
CA GLU A 58 -8.15 4.29 -5.22
C GLU A 58 -8.01 3.10 -6.17
N PHE A 59 -6.90 3.01 -6.90
CA PHE A 59 -6.65 1.83 -7.71
C PHE A 59 -6.42 0.61 -6.78
N PRO A 60 -7.15 -0.50 -6.94
CA PRO A 60 -7.31 -1.52 -5.90
C PRO A 60 -6.15 -2.52 -5.82
N ILE A 61 -4.90 -2.08 -5.98
CA ILE A 61 -3.70 -2.94 -5.85
C ILE A 61 -3.61 -3.55 -4.44
N TYR A 62 -3.87 -2.75 -3.42
CA TYR A 62 -3.88 -3.21 -2.04
C TYR A 62 -4.90 -4.35 -1.84
N ASN A 63 -6.12 -4.14 -2.33
CA ASN A 63 -7.21 -5.10 -2.25
C ASN A 63 -6.90 -6.39 -3.03
N PHE A 64 -6.25 -6.24 -4.18
CA PHE A 64 -5.76 -7.37 -4.95
C PHE A 64 -4.78 -8.23 -4.14
N PHE A 65 -3.75 -7.64 -3.53
CA PHE A 65 -2.80 -8.40 -2.72
C PHE A 65 -3.46 -9.03 -1.49
N GLN A 66 -4.34 -8.33 -0.80
CA GLN A 66 -5.08 -8.86 0.33
C GLN A 66 -5.91 -10.09 -0.06
N GLY A 67 -6.72 -9.99 -1.11
CA GLY A 67 -7.55 -11.10 -1.61
C GLY A 67 -6.73 -12.24 -2.20
N PHE A 68 -5.65 -11.91 -2.93
CA PHE A 68 -4.75 -12.91 -3.53
C PHE A 68 -4.06 -13.77 -2.47
N PHE A 69 -3.49 -13.16 -1.43
CA PHE A 69 -2.84 -13.91 -0.36
C PHE A 69 -3.84 -14.74 0.43
N PHE A 70 -5.02 -14.21 0.73
CA PHE A 70 -6.08 -14.96 1.37
C PHE A 70 -6.47 -16.22 0.56
N LYS A 71 -6.69 -16.07 -0.74
CA LYS A 71 -7.07 -17.17 -1.62
C LYS A 71 -5.95 -18.21 -1.82
N SER A 72 -4.69 -17.76 -1.79
CA SER A 72 -3.54 -18.62 -2.07
C SER A 72 -3.07 -19.43 -0.86
N PHE A 73 -3.12 -18.86 0.32
CA PHE A 73 -2.48 -19.47 1.51
C PHE A 73 -3.48 -19.98 2.54
N GLY A 74 -4.68 -19.41 2.69
CA GLY A 74 -5.75 -19.90 3.55
C GLY A 74 -5.43 -20.04 5.05
N VAL A 75 -4.29 -19.47 5.51
CA VAL A 75 -3.80 -19.63 6.91
C VAL A 75 -4.40 -18.59 7.83
N PHE A 76 -4.61 -17.37 7.33
CA PHE A 76 -5.12 -16.22 8.07
C PHE A 76 -6.47 -15.77 7.53
N THR A 77 -7.20 -14.99 8.33
CA THR A 77 -8.42 -14.31 7.90
C THR A 77 -8.12 -13.24 6.85
N LEU A 78 -9.15 -12.76 6.17
CA LEU A 78 -9.00 -11.69 5.19
C LEU A 78 -8.43 -10.42 5.84
N GLU A 79 -8.91 -10.08 7.04
CA GLU A 79 -8.48 -8.93 7.82
C GLU A 79 -7.01 -9.04 8.25
N GLU A 80 -6.59 -10.21 8.70
CA GLU A 80 -5.19 -10.48 9.07
C GLU A 80 -4.26 -10.34 7.88
N TRP A 81 -4.66 -10.83 6.70
CA TRP A 81 -3.91 -10.62 5.46
C TRP A 81 -3.83 -9.13 5.07
N GLY A 82 -4.91 -8.38 5.25
CA GLY A 82 -4.89 -6.93 5.03
C GLY A 82 -3.86 -6.23 5.92
N ARG A 83 -3.83 -6.58 7.21
CA ARG A 83 -2.82 -6.05 8.16
C ARG A 83 -1.40 -6.45 7.77
N LEU A 84 -1.19 -7.70 7.33
CA LEU A 84 0.13 -8.15 6.87
C LEU A 84 0.61 -7.37 5.65
N VAL A 85 -0.28 -7.07 4.70
CA VAL A 85 0.05 -6.22 3.55
C VAL A 85 0.46 -4.81 4.01
N SER A 86 -0.28 -4.19 4.92
CA SER A 86 0.03 -2.87 5.47
C SER A 86 1.36 -2.87 6.24
N ILE A 87 1.61 -3.88 7.08
CA ILE A 87 2.86 -4.05 7.83
C ILE A 87 4.03 -4.20 6.87
N SER A 88 3.91 -5.06 5.86
CA SER A 88 4.95 -5.29 4.86
C SER A 88 5.28 -4.01 4.09
N ALA A 89 4.26 -3.25 3.69
CA ALA A 89 4.43 -1.96 3.04
C ALA A 89 5.16 -0.94 3.95
N SER A 90 4.81 -0.88 5.24
CA SER A 90 5.49 0.00 6.20
C SER A 90 6.95 -0.41 6.42
N MET A 91 7.25 -1.71 6.48
CA MET A 91 8.63 -2.20 6.57
C MET A 91 9.45 -1.83 5.33
N LEU A 92 8.88 -1.99 4.14
CA LEU A 92 9.54 -1.59 2.89
C LEU A 92 9.72 -0.07 2.81
N SER A 93 8.76 0.72 3.30
CA SER A 93 8.88 2.18 3.42
C SER A 93 10.08 2.56 4.28
N SER A 94 10.23 1.92 5.44
CA SER A 94 11.37 2.18 6.34
C SER A 94 12.72 1.83 5.70
N LEU A 95 12.76 0.74 4.91
CA LEU A 95 13.95 0.37 4.13
C LEU A 95 14.27 1.42 3.06
N PHE A 96 13.28 1.90 2.32
CA PHE A 96 13.50 2.95 1.32
C PHE A 96 13.98 4.26 1.97
N ILE A 97 13.41 4.66 3.11
CA ILE A 97 13.91 5.82 3.87
C ILE A 97 15.39 5.63 4.24
N PHE A 98 15.73 4.46 4.80
CA PHE A 98 17.13 4.13 5.10
C PHE A 98 18.03 4.29 3.88
N LEU A 99 17.66 3.70 2.74
CA LEU A 99 18.46 3.70 1.52
C LEU A 99 18.62 5.11 0.95
N ILE A 100 17.56 5.92 0.95
CA ILE A 100 17.56 7.32 0.47
C ILE A 100 18.50 8.15 1.34
N VAL A 101 18.35 8.09 2.67
CA VAL A 101 19.13 8.89 3.60
C VAL A 101 20.59 8.43 3.65
N LYS A 102 20.82 7.11 3.69
CA LYS A 102 22.18 6.52 3.64
C LYS A 102 22.98 7.04 2.46
N ARG A 103 22.34 7.19 1.29
CA ARG A 103 22.98 7.61 0.07
C ARG A 103 23.47 9.07 0.10
N ARG A 104 22.82 9.92 0.88
CA ARG A 104 23.15 11.35 0.98
C ARG A 104 23.97 11.70 2.23
N PHE A 105 23.71 11.02 3.35
CA PHE A 105 24.19 11.40 4.67
C PHE A 105 24.96 10.29 5.39
N GLY A 106 25.12 9.12 4.76
CA GLY A 106 25.83 7.99 5.33
C GLY A 106 24.96 7.02 6.14
N ALA A 107 25.56 5.89 6.51
CA ALA A 107 24.83 4.75 7.09
C ALA A 107 24.20 5.06 8.47
N SER A 108 24.89 5.83 9.32
CA SER A 108 24.39 6.17 10.66
C SER A 108 23.13 7.04 10.59
N ALA A 109 23.11 8.05 9.71
CA ALA A 109 21.94 8.87 9.48
C ALA A 109 20.78 8.08 8.89
N GLY A 110 21.07 7.17 7.94
CA GLY A 110 20.07 6.26 7.40
C GLY A 110 19.44 5.37 8.45
N PHE A 111 20.25 4.76 9.32
CA PHE A 111 19.77 3.92 10.42
C PHE A 111 18.90 4.70 11.40
N LEU A 112 19.31 5.90 11.78
CA LEU A 112 18.54 6.76 12.67
C LEU A 112 17.17 7.11 12.05
N SER A 113 17.13 7.43 10.76
CA SER A 113 15.88 7.73 10.04
C SER A 113 14.93 6.53 9.98
N LEU A 114 15.46 5.32 9.77
CA LEU A 114 14.69 4.07 9.79
C LEU A 114 14.09 3.85 11.19
N VAL A 115 14.89 3.94 12.25
CA VAL A 115 14.43 3.76 13.63
C VAL A 115 13.37 4.80 13.96
N PHE A 116 13.62 6.07 13.66
CA PHE A 116 12.65 7.13 13.88
C PHE A 116 11.31 6.86 13.19
N PHE A 117 11.33 6.47 11.90
CA PHE A 117 10.12 6.15 11.16
C PHE A 117 9.34 4.99 11.78
N LEU A 118 10.02 3.90 12.15
CA LEU A 118 9.37 2.71 12.72
C LEU A 118 8.74 2.97 14.10
N PHE A 119 9.35 3.83 14.91
CA PHE A 119 8.88 4.12 16.27
C PHE A 119 7.97 5.33 16.39
N LEU A 120 7.67 6.03 15.29
CA LEU A 120 6.63 7.07 15.30
C LEU A 120 5.27 6.45 15.68
N PRO A 121 4.58 6.98 16.71
CA PRO A 121 3.28 6.45 17.13
C PRO A 121 2.25 6.38 15.99
N PHE A 122 2.28 7.37 15.10
CA PHE A 122 1.46 7.41 13.90
C PHE A 122 1.72 6.19 12.99
N ASN A 123 2.99 5.89 12.70
CA ASN A 123 3.34 4.75 11.85
C ASN A 123 3.03 3.41 12.53
N ILE A 124 3.25 3.29 13.84
CA ILE A 124 2.87 2.09 14.61
C ILE A 124 1.37 1.81 14.49
N TYR A 125 0.55 2.85 14.54
CA TYR A 125 -0.89 2.70 14.39
C TYR A 125 -1.27 2.33 12.95
N PHE A 126 -0.87 3.15 11.97
CA PHE A 126 -1.30 3.00 10.58
C PHE A 126 -0.68 1.79 9.87
N SER A 127 0.47 1.30 10.31
CA SER A 127 1.08 0.09 9.74
C SER A 127 0.25 -1.18 9.95
N ARG A 128 -0.69 -1.19 10.88
CA ARG A 128 -1.56 -2.35 11.17
C ARG A 128 -3.02 -2.16 10.73
N THR A 129 -3.37 -1.02 10.15
CA THR A 129 -4.72 -0.76 9.65
C THR A 129 -4.91 -1.37 8.27
N ILE A 130 -6.14 -1.76 7.95
CA ILE A 130 -6.52 -2.30 6.64
C ILE A 130 -6.82 -1.13 5.71
N LEU A 131 -5.76 -0.42 5.30
CA LEU A 131 -5.83 0.75 4.45
C LEU A 131 -4.74 0.71 3.38
N PRO A 132 -4.96 1.25 2.19
CA PRO A 132 -3.97 1.33 1.12
C PRO A 132 -2.87 2.37 1.38
N ASP A 133 -3.07 3.27 2.35
CA ASP A 133 -2.16 4.39 2.65
C ASP A 133 -0.70 3.94 2.89
N PRO A 134 -0.39 2.90 3.69
CA PRO A 134 0.98 2.40 3.84
C PRO A 134 1.60 1.93 2.52
N SER A 135 0.81 1.31 1.65
CA SER A 135 1.28 0.85 0.33
C SER A 135 1.57 2.03 -0.60
N MET A 136 0.77 3.09 -0.52
CA MET A 136 0.99 4.33 -1.25
C MET A 136 2.30 5.01 -0.79
N VAL A 137 2.56 5.10 0.51
CA VAL A 137 3.80 5.65 1.05
C VAL A 137 5.01 4.83 0.58
N MET A 138 4.91 3.51 0.62
CA MET A 138 5.94 2.60 0.10
C MET A 138 6.22 2.87 -1.39
N ALA A 139 5.18 2.98 -2.20
CA ALA A 139 5.31 3.24 -3.64
C ALA A 139 5.99 4.58 -3.91
N ILE A 140 5.61 5.66 -3.20
CA ILE A 140 6.24 6.97 -3.34
C ILE A 140 7.72 6.92 -3.00
N LEU A 141 8.07 6.34 -1.86
CA LEU A 141 9.47 6.26 -1.41
C LEU A 141 10.31 5.37 -2.33
N GLY A 142 9.74 4.25 -2.81
CA GLY A 142 10.36 3.41 -3.81
C GLY A 142 10.61 4.16 -5.12
N GLY A 143 9.62 4.90 -5.60
CA GLY A 143 9.75 5.74 -6.79
C GLY A 143 10.86 6.78 -6.66
N ILE A 144 10.94 7.49 -5.53
CA ILE A 144 12.00 8.47 -5.22
C ILE A 144 13.37 7.78 -5.20
N TYR A 145 13.49 6.62 -4.57
CA TYR A 145 14.76 5.87 -4.50
C TYR A 145 15.25 5.44 -5.88
N PHE A 146 14.39 4.78 -6.67
CA PHE A 146 14.77 4.30 -8.00
C PHE A 146 15.00 5.44 -8.99
N PHE A 147 14.22 6.52 -8.91
CA PHE A 147 14.47 7.72 -9.69
C PHE A 147 15.83 8.35 -9.35
N GLY A 148 16.18 8.41 -8.06
CA GLY A 148 17.50 8.84 -7.64
C GLY A 148 18.62 7.94 -8.18
N LEU A 149 18.44 6.60 -8.20
CA LEU A 149 19.39 5.67 -8.82
C LEU A 149 19.52 5.93 -10.33
N TRP A 150 18.43 6.22 -11.01
CA TRP A 150 18.45 6.57 -12.42
C TRP A 150 19.28 7.83 -12.68
N LEU A 151 19.07 8.90 -11.90
CA LEU A 151 19.84 10.15 -12.04
C LEU A 151 21.35 9.92 -11.88
N ASP A 152 21.77 9.15 -10.86
CA ASP A 152 23.19 8.93 -10.60
C ASP A 152 23.87 8.04 -11.67
N ASN A 153 23.10 7.22 -12.37
CA ASN A 153 23.60 6.28 -13.37
C ASN A 153 23.28 6.71 -14.82
N TYR A 154 22.71 7.89 -15.01
CA TYR A 154 22.24 8.34 -16.31
C TYR A 154 23.33 8.32 -17.38
N GLU A 155 24.54 8.72 -17.04
CA GLU A 155 25.69 8.74 -17.98
C GLU A 155 26.58 7.48 -17.86
N LYS A 156 26.46 6.69 -16.78
CA LYS A 156 27.48 5.70 -16.40
C LYS A 156 27.08 4.24 -16.64
N SER A 157 25.82 3.92 -16.86
CA SER A 157 25.38 2.52 -16.85
C SER A 157 24.29 2.20 -17.87
N ASN A 158 24.42 1.02 -18.51
CA ASN A 158 23.35 0.44 -19.32
C ASN A 158 22.07 0.09 -18.51
N LYS A 159 22.16 0.04 -17.19
CA LYS A 159 21.02 -0.24 -16.30
C LYS A 159 20.13 0.99 -16.01
N LYS A 160 20.47 2.16 -16.55
CA LYS A 160 19.71 3.40 -16.35
C LYS A 160 18.21 3.26 -16.67
N TRP A 161 17.89 2.60 -17.76
CA TRP A 161 16.51 2.39 -18.19
C TRP A 161 15.74 1.47 -17.25
N LEU A 162 16.38 0.45 -16.66
CA LEU A 162 15.76 -0.40 -15.65
C LEU A 162 15.34 0.42 -14.42
N TYR A 163 16.21 1.28 -13.90
CA TYR A 163 15.87 2.14 -12.76
C TYR A 163 14.76 3.12 -13.09
N PHE A 164 14.75 3.67 -14.29
CA PHE A 164 13.68 4.57 -14.75
C PHE A 164 12.34 3.83 -14.82
N THR A 165 12.30 2.67 -15.47
CA THR A 165 11.08 1.86 -15.58
C THR A 165 10.54 1.46 -14.20
N VAL A 166 11.41 1.00 -13.29
CA VAL A 166 11.01 0.67 -11.93
C VAL A 166 10.45 1.89 -11.20
N SER A 167 11.07 3.07 -11.34
CA SER A 167 10.54 4.30 -10.72
C SER A 167 9.15 4.68 -11.25
N LEU A 168 8.86 4.42 -12.53
CA LEU A 168 7.54 4.67 -13.12
C LEU A 168 6.48 3.69 -12.60
N ILE A 169 6.83 2.43 -12.41
CA ILE A 169 5.91 1.43 -11.81
C ILE A 169 5.47 1.91 -10.42
N PHE A 170 6.40 2.34 -9.59
CA PHE A 170 6.09 2.90 -8.26
C PHE A 170 5.33 4.23 -8.30
N LYS A 171 5.35 4.96 -9.42
CA LYS A 171 4.59 6.20 -9.60
C LYS A 171 3.17 5.95 -10.10
N SER A 172 2.90 4.82 -10.74
CA SER A 172 1.63 4.52 -11.41
C SER A 172 0.42 4.40 -10.47
N ASP A 173 0.63 4.32 -9.16
CA ASP A 173 -0.45 4.15 -8.18
C ASP A 173 -1.28 5.43 -7.95
N ARG A 174 -1.08 6.50 -8.74
CA ARG A 174 -1.71 7.81 -8.53
C ARG A 174 -2.61 8.31 -9.66
N PHE A 175 -2.79 7.62 -10.74
CA PHE A 175 -3.61 8.13 -11.83
C PHE A 175 -4.77 7.19 -12.14
N LEU A 176 -5.88 7.49 -11.50
CA LEU A 176 -7.21 7.59 -12.11
C LEU A 176 -8.05 8.55 -11.28
#